data_5b96bd343960e8ab59f06d2b2716b5d2
#
_entry.id   5b96bd343960e8ab59f06d2b2716b5d2
#
_cell.length_a   1.000
_cell.length_b   1.000
_cell.length_c   1.000
_cell.angle_alpha   90.00
_cell.angle_beta   90.00
_cell.angle_gamma   90.00
#
_symmetry.space_group_name_H-M   'P 1'
#
loop_
_entity.id
_entity.type
_entity.pdbx_description
1 polymer ?
#
loop_
_entity_poly.entity_id
_entity_poly.type
_entity_poly.pdbx_seq_one_letter_code
_entity_poly.pdbx_strand_id
1 'polypeptide(L)'
;MQNILLYRSDKGEVYARLEAKTVQYYSGDSAKTVFPDGIKVLIYNKDMSDKSLLTANYAINYTSSSDLVYIKDSVKIINFNTQDTIYCRDLYWNQDAKTVYSHNPIRRYTQGGETFGDGMTANEQFDSVVVIRPHGKESFSEEE
;
A
#
# COMPACT_ATOMS: atom_id res chain seq x y z
N MET A 1 16.84 13.41 -7.95
CA MET A 1 17.46 12.77 -6.77
C MET A 1 17.24 11.27 -6.88
N GLN A 2 18.23 10.50 -6.56
CA GLN A 2 18.18 9.04 -6.75
C GLN A 2 18.48 8.29 -5.47
N ASN A 3 17.92 7.07 -5.38
CA ASN A 3 18.16 6.15 -4.26
C ASN A 3 17.81 6.78 -2.92
N ILE A 4 16.53 7.15 -2.80
CA ILE A 4 16.01 7.79 -1.59
C ILE A 4 15.56 6.73 -0.60
N LEU A 5 15.86 6.99 0.68
CA LEU A 5 15.43 6.14 1.78
C LEU A 5 14.77 7.05 2.81
N LEU A 6 13.47 6.85 3.03
CA LEU A 6 12.68 7.65 3.97
C LEU A 6 12.06 6.74 5.02
N TYR A 7 12.00 7.24 6.25
CA TYR A 7 11.41 6.51 7.37
C TYR A 7 10.18 7.24 7.87
N ARG A 8 9.17 6.47 8.27
CA ARG A 8 8.02 7.02 8.97
C ARG A 8 8.05 6.51 10.40
N SER A 9 7.77 7.40 11.33
CA SER A 9 7.76 7.06 12.74
C SER A 9 6.53 7.64 13.42
N ASP A 10 6.17 7.03 14.53
CA ASP A 10 5.08 7.49 15.38
C ASP A 10 5.56 7.35 16.83
N LYS A 11 5.46 8.46 17.59
CA LYS A 11 5.88 8.50 18.99
C LYS A 11 7.33 8.03 19.17
N GLY A 12 8.19 8.40 18.22
CA GLY A 12 9.59 8.08 18.29
C GLY A 12 9.98 6.70 17.80
N GLU A 13 9.00 5.89 17.38
CA GLU A 13 9.29 4.55 16.88
C GLU A 13 9.06 4.48 15.37
N VAL A 14 10.07 3.96 14.66
CA VAL A 14 9.98 3.76 13.20
C VAL A 14 9.06 2.58 12.92
N TYR A 15 8.06 2.79 12.07
CA TYR A 15 7.16 1.71 11.69
C TYR A 15 7.14 1.42 10.19
N ALA A 16 7.77 2.26 9.39
CA ALA A 16 7.82 2.02 7.95
C ALA A 16 9.06 2.67 7.31
N ARG A 17 9.49 2.08 6.21
CA ARG A 17 10.61 2.57 5.42
C ARG A 17 10.19 2.59 3.96
N LEU A 18 10.37 3.74 3.31
CA LEU A 18 10.10 3.90 1.89
C LEU A 18 11.42 4.01 1.15
N GLU A 19 11.59 3.20 0.11
CA GLU A 19 12.73 3.26 -0.79
C GLU A 19 12.25 3.62 -2.17
N ALA A 20 12.98 4.51 -2.84
CA ALA A 20 12.66 4.92 -4.20
C ALA A 20 13.96 5.13 -4.97
N LYS A 21 13.95 4.74 -6.22
CA LYS A 21 15.10 4.91 -7.11
C LYS A 21 15.27 6.36 -7.51
N THR A 22 14.16 7.03 -7.81
CA THR A 22 14.15 8.39 -8.33
C THR A 22 13.05 9.17 -7.65
N VAL A 23 13.33 10.42 -7.31
CA VAL A 23 12.36 11.34 -6.72
C VAL A 23 12.43 12.66 -7.46
N GLN A 24 11.27 13.19 -7.84
CA GLN A 24 11.12 14.48 -8.49
C GLN A 24 10.25 15.39 -7.62
N TYR A 25 10.76 16.55 -7.27
CA TYR A 25 10.05 17.51 -6.44
C TYR A 25 9.51 18.64 -7.29
N TYR A 26 8.24 18.96 -7.13
CA TYR A 26 7.58 20.08 -7.78
C TYR A 26 7.05 21.02 -6.72
N SER A 27 7.27 22.31 -6.89
CA SER A 27 6.84 23.32 -5.92
C SER A 27 5.75 24.21 -6.51
N GLY A 28 5.21 25.11 -5.68
CA GLY A 28 4.17 26.03 -6.11
C GLY A 28 2.77 25.57 -5.72
N ASP A 29 1.77 26.06 -6.47
CA ASP A 29 0.37 25.77 -6.17
C ASP A 29 0.00 24.31 -6.35
N SER A 30 0.75 23.59 -7.17
CA SER A 30 0.54 22.15 -7.41
C SER A 30 1.70 21.34 -6.87
N ALA A 31 2.19 21.68 -5.68
CA ALA A 31 3.32 21.00 -5.08
C ALA A 31 3.05 19.49 -4.95
N LYS A 32 4.02 18.72 -5.37
CA LYS A 32 3.93 17.25 -5.32
C LYS A 32 5.31 16.63 -5.37
N THR A 33 5.39 15.40 -4.91
CA THR A 33 6.59 14.58 -5.02
C THR A 33 6.25 13.37 -5.87
N VAL A 34 6.99 13.15 -6.94
CA VAL A 34 6.74 12.07 -7.89
C VAL A 34 7.84 11.03 -7.78
N PHE A 35 7.44 9.76 -7.78
CA PHE A 35 8.35 8.62 -7.78
C PHE A 35 8.16 7.88 -9.10
N PRO A 36 8.81 8.33 -10.20
CA PRO A 36 8.51 7.81 -11.53
C PRO A 36 9.01 6.38 -11.77
N ASP A 37 9.97 5.92 -10.99
CA ASP A 37 10.53 4.58 -11.13
C ASP A 37 10.02 3.63 -10.04
N GLY A 38 8.98 4.05 -9.32
CA GLY A 38 8.33 3.20 -8.35
C GLY A 38 8.78 3.41 -6.91
N ILE A 39 8.11 2.68 -6.03
CA ILE A 39 8.41 2.71 -4.61
C ILE A 39 8.39 1.31 -4.03
N LYS A 40 9.06 1.17 -2.91
CA LYS A 40 9.03 -0.02 -2.08
C LYS A 40 8.84 0.43 -0.64
N VAL A 41 7.74 0.02 -0.02
CA VAL A 41 7.43 0.41 1.35
C VAL A 41 7.42 -0.83 2.23
N LEU A 42 8.31 -0.86 3.19
CA LEU A 42 8.42 -1.95 4.15
C LEU A 42 7.84 -1.48 5.46
N ILE A 43 6.86 -2.21 5.98
CA ILE A 43 6.20 -1.91 7.25
C ILE A 43 6.65 -2.92 8.27
N TYR A 44 6.96 -2.45 9.48
CA TYR A 44 7.55 -3.28 10.53
C TYR A 44 6.56 -3.63 11.62
N ASN A 45 6.75 -4.81 12.20
CA ASN A 45 6.14 -5.16 13.48
C ASN A 45 6.85 -4.40 14.60
N LYS A 46 6.31 -4.46 15.81
CA LYS A 46 6.91 -3.77 16.96
C LYS A 46 8.31 -4.25 17.27
N ASP A 47 8.61 -5.52 16.98
CA ASP A 47 9.94 -6.09 17.20
C ASP A 47 10.90 -5.83 16.03
N MET A 48 10.51 -4.97 15.10
CA MET A 48 11.27 -4.59 13.90
C MET A 48 11.40 -5.69 12.85
N SER A 49 10.67 -6.79 13.00
CA SER A 49 10.57 -7.78 11.92
C SER A 49 9.65 -7.25 10.83
N ASP A 50 9.76 -7.82 9.63
CA ASP A 50 8.99 -7.40 8.48
C ASP A 50 7.53 -7.80 8.63
N LYS A 51 6.62 -6.84 8.54
CA LYS A 51 5.20 -7.06 8.64
C LYS A 51 4.53 -7.10 7.28
N SER A 52 4.78 -6.07 6.47
CA SER A 52 4.17 -5.95 5.14
C SER A 52 5.14 -5.29 4.19
N LEU A 53 5.01 -5.63 2.91
CA LEU A 53 5.80 -5.01 1.84
C LEU A 53 4.86 -4.57 0.73
N LEU A 54 4.92 -3.29 0.38
CA LEU A 54 4.19 -2.73 -0.74
C LEU A 54 5.17 -2.33 -1.83
N THR A 55 4.93 -2.77 -3.06
CA THR A 55 5.74 -2.36 -4.21
C THR A 55 4.82 -1.88 -5.32
N ALA A 56 5.29 -0.90 -6.09
CA ALA A 56 4.58 -0.37 -7.23
C ALA A 56 5.56 0.30 -8.17
N ASN A 57 5.14 0.49 -9.41
CA ASN A 57 6.02 1.08 -10.42
C ASN A 57 5.92 2.60 -10.50
N TYR A 58 4.96 3.21 -9.81
CA TYR A 58 4.76 4.64 -9.86
C TYR A 58 4.02 5.13 -8.63
N ALA A 59 4.36 6.33 -8.16
CA ALA A 59 3.63 6.95 -7.06
C ALA A 59 3.76 8.48 -7.13
N ILE A 60 2.73 9.18 -6.66
CA ILE A 60 2.71 10.63 -6.51
C ILE A 60 2.20 10.95 -5.11
N ASN A 61 2.94 11.80 -4.40
CA ASN A 61 2.49 12.36 -3.13
C ASN A 61 2.07 13.81 -3.39
N TYR A 62 0.76 14.07 -3.23
CA TYR A 62 0.21 15.41 -3.44
C TYR A 62 0.33 16.21 -2.14
N THR A 63 1.46 16.88 -1.98
CA THR A 63 1.78 17.59 -0.74
C THR A 63 1.03 18.91 -0.60
N SER A 64 0.47 19.43 -1.69
CA SER A 64 -0.20 20.73 -1.67
C SER A 64 -1.63 20.67 -1.15
N SER A 65 -2.25 19.50 -1.09
CA SER A 65 -3.67 19.42 -0.76
C SER A 65 -3.99 18.61 0.47
N SER A 66 -3.50 17.38 0.63
CA SER A 66 -4.00 16.53 1.72
C SER A 66 -3.11 15.37 2.07
N ASP A 67 -1.83 15.45 1.83
CA ASP A 67 -0.91 14.33 2.08
C ASP A 67 -1.43 12.99 1.53
N LEU A 68 -2.07 13.07 0.36
CA LEU A 68 -2.58 11.89 -0.33
C LEU A 68 -1.50 11.35 -1.24
N VAL A 69 -1.22 10.06 -1.14
CA VAL A 69 -0.29 9.38 -2.03
C VAL A 69 -1.09 8.49 -2.97
N TYR A 70 -0.94 8.70 -4.27
CA TYR A 70 -1.54 7.87 -5.29
C TYR A 70 -0.47 6.92 -5.81
N ILE A 71 -0.74 5.63 -5.71
CA ILE A 71 0.21 4.55 -6.03
C ILE A 71 -0.43 3.73 -7.14
N LYS A 72 0.31 3.47 -8.21
CA LYS A 72 -0.26 2.73 -9.33
C LYS A 72 0.79 1.91 -10.09
N ASP A 73 0.29 1.11 -11.00
CA ASP A 73 1.04 0.26 -11.92
C ASP A 73 1.74 -0.88 -11.16
N SER A 74 1.14 -2.04 -11.28
CA SER A 74 1.65 -3.28 -10.68
C SER A 74 1.79 -3.18 -9.16
N VAL A 75 0.75 -2.70 -8.51
CA VAL A 75 0.75 -2.60 -7.05
C VAL A 75 0.63 -3.99 -6.45
N LYS A 76 1.55 -4.32 -5.56
CA LYS A 76 1.59 -5.61 -4.89
C LYS A 76 1.81 -5.38 -3.40
N ILE A 77 1.00 -6.02 -2.58
CA ILE A 77 1.11 -5.94 -1.13
C ILE A 77 1.26 -7.36 -0.58
N ILE A 78 2.34 -7.59 0.16
CA ILE A 78 2.58 -8.87 0.82
C ILE A 78 2.46 -8.66 2.31
N ASN A 79 1.62 -9.46 2.97
CA ASN A 79 1.53 -9.48 4.42
C ASN A 79 2.29 -10.70 4.91
N PHE A 80 3.45 -10.49 5.54
CA PHE A 80 4.31 -11.57 6.00
C PHE A 80 3.73 -12.31 7.21
N ASN A 81 2.92 -11.61 8.01
CA ASN A 81 2.32 -12.23 9.20
C ASN A 81 1.23 -13.24 8.83
N THR A 82 0.43 -12.94 7.82
CA THR A 82 -0.65 -13.81 7.37
C THR A 82 -0.31 -14.60 6.11
N GLN A 83 0.78 -14.23 5.43
CA GLN A 83 1.21 -14.82 4.17
C GLN A 83 0.21 -14.60 3.03
N ASP A 84 -0.52 -13.47 3.10
CA ASP A 84 -1.42 -13.07 2.04
C ASP A 84 -0.69 -12.17 1.04
N THR A 85 -1.14 -12.20 -0.21
CA THR A 85 -0.64 -11.29 -1.25
C THR A 85 -1.83 -10.66 -1.95
N ILE A 86 -1.79 -9.34 -2.12
CA ILE A 86 -2.85 -8.59 -2.80
C ILE A 86 -2.24 -7.88 -4.01
N TYR A 87 -2.91 -8.01 -5.15
CA TYR A 87 -2.54 -7.30 -6.38
C TYR A 87 -3.64 -6.29 -6.69
N CYS A 88 -3.22 -5.05 -6.93
CA CYS A 88 -4.11 -3.95 -7.26
C CYS A 88 -3.61 -3.24 -8.51
N ARG A 89 -4.51 -2.55 -9.19
CA ARG A 89 -4.12 -1.64 -10.27
C ARG A 89 -3.60 -0.34 -9.69
N ASP A 90 -4.27 0.16 -8.66
CA ASP A 90 -3.89 1.39 -7.98
C ASP A 90 -4.30 1.34 -6.52
N LEU A 91 -3.77 2.32 -5.77
CA LEU A 91 -4.01 2.40 -4.35
C LEU A 91 -3.88 3.86 -3.94
N TYR A 92 -4.79 4.32 -3.10
CA TYR A 92 -4.72 5.64 -2.48
C TYR A 92 -4.33 5.49 -1.02
N TRP A 93 -3.35 6.24 -0.61
CA TRP A 93 -2.89 6.24 0.77
C TRP A 93 -3.14 7.62 1.36
N ASN A 94 -4.08 7.70 2.28
CA ASN A 94 -4.37 8.91 3.03
C ASN A 94 -3.53 8.89 4.30
N GLN A 95 -2.47 9.68 4.32
CA GLN A 95 -1.53 9.66 5.43
C GLN A 95 -2.13 10.25 6.71
N ASP A 96 -3.01 11.23 6.58
CA ASP A 96 -3.67 11.85 7.73
C ASP A 96 -4.62 10.89 8.43
N ALA A 97 -5.43 10.18 7.66
CA ALA A 97 -6.38 9.22 8.19
C ALA A 97 -5.75 7.85 8.47
N LYS A 98 -4.52 7.65 8.00
CA LYS A 98 -3.79 6.39 8.13
C LYS A 98 -4.55 5.22 7.53
N THR A 99 -5.14 5.45 6.37
CA THR A 99 -5.91 4.44 5.64
C THR A 99 -5.42 4.33 4.20
N VAL A 100 -5.61 3.13 3.63
CA VAL A 100 -5.36 2.89 2.22
C VAL A 100 -6.62 2.29 1.60
N TYR A 101 -6.87 2.64 0.34
CA TYR A 101 -8.05 2.11 -0.33
C TYR A 101 -7.84 2.06 -1.84
N SER A 102 -8.59 1.17 -2.49
CA SER A 102 -8.67 1.07 -3.95
C SER A 102 -10.13 0.92 -4.35
N HIS A 103 -10.52 1.62 -5.41
CA HIS A 103 -11.87 1.52 -5.97
C HIS A 103 -11.88 0.67 -7.25
N ASN A 104 -10.76 0.05 -7.58
CA ASN A 104 -10.62 -0.80 -8.76
C ASN A 104 -10.49 -2.25 -8.34
N PRO A 105 -10.77 -3.21 -9.24
CA PRO A 105 -10.69 -4.62 -8.89
C PRO A 105 -9.34 -5.03 -8.31
N ILE A 106 -9.39 -5.89 -7.31
CA ILE A 106 -8.21 -6.44 -6.67
C ILE A 106 -8.26 -7.97 -6.69
N ARG A 107 -7.08 -8.60 -6.53
CA ARG A 107 -6.95 -10.03 -6.34
C ARG A 107 -6.19 -10.27 -5.06
N ARG A 108 -6.70 -11.19 -4.25
CA ARG A 108 -6.06 -11.55 -3.00
C ARG A 108 -5.79 -13.04 -2.97
N TYR A 109 -4.55 -13.41 -2.72
CA TYR A 109 -4.13 -14.80 -2.58
C TYR A 109 -3.85 -15.08 -1.13
N THR A 110 -4.49 -16.12 -0.60
CA THR A 110 -4.27 -16.59 0.76
C THR A 110 -3.96 -18.08 0.71
N GLN A 111 -3.72 -18.68 1.86
CA GLN A 111 -3.52 -20.13 1.92
C GLN A 111 -4.80 -20.89 1.56
N GLY A 112 -5.96 -20.25 1.74
CA GLY A 112 -7.25 -20.86 1.42
C GLY A 112 -7.67 -20.73 -0.04
N GLY A 113 -6.95 -19.94 -0.84
CA GLY A 113 -7.29 -19.78 -2.23
C GLY A 113 -7.17 -18.35 -2.72
N GLU A 114 -7.95 -18.04 -3.74
CA GLU A 114 -7.91 -16.77 -4.44
C GLU A 114 -9.26 -16.07 -4.33
N THR A 115 -9.24 -14.80 -3.94
CA THR A 115 -10.45 -13.98 -3.84
C THR A 115 -10.29 -12.77 -4.73
N PHE A 116 -11.34 -12.42 -5.45
CA PHE A 116 -11.42 -11.20 -6.23
C PHE A 116 -12.33 -10.22 -5.49
N GLY A 117 -12.10 -8.94 -5.67
CA GLY A 117 -12.97 -7.91 -5.11
C GLY A 117 -13.06 -6.73 -6.05
N ASP A 118 -14.07 -5.90 -5.83
CA ASP A 118 -14.26 -4.69 -6.63
C ASP A 118 -13.46 -3.52 -6.07
N GLY A 119 -12.82 -3.72 -4.94
CA GLY A 119 -11.98 -2.73 -4.29
C GLY A 119 -11.55 -3.24 -2.94
N MET A 120 -10.88 -2.39 -2.19
CA MET A 120 -10.46 -2.72 -0.83
C MET A 120 -10.26 -1.47 0.00
N THR A 121 -10.30 -1.64 1.31
CA THR A 121 -9.86 -0.62 2.26
C THR A 121 -9.08 -1.31 3.36
N ALA A 122 -8.09 -0.62 3.89
CA ALA A 122 -7.23 -1.18 4.93
C ALA A 122 -6.67 -0.06 5.78
N ASN A 123 -6.20 -0.40 6.98
CA ASN A 123 -5.41 0.54 7.74
C ASN A 123 -3.99 0.60 7.14
N GLU A 124 -3.25 1.64 7.50
CA GLU A 124 -1.94 1.93 6.91
C GLU A 124 -0.94 0.77 7.06
N GLN A 125 -1.06 -0.02 8.11
CA GLN A 125 -0.16 -1.12 8.37
C GLN A 125 -0.68 -2.47 7.86
N PHE A 126 -1.85 -2.47 7.22
CA PHE A 126 -2.48 -3.67 6.66
C PHE A 126 -2.81 -4.75 7.71
N ASP A 127 -3.07 -4.32 8.94
CA ASP A 127 -3.55 -5.24 9.98
C ASP A 127 -5.00 -5.66 9.73
N SER A 128 -5.78 -4.75 9.16
CA SER A 128 -7.19 -4.98 8.88
C SER A 128 -7.43 -4.64 7.41
N VAL A 129 -7.85 -5.63 6.65
CA VAL A 129 -8.12 -5.47 5.22
C VAL A 129 -9.56 -5.89 4.97
N VAL A 130 -10.35 -5.00 4.36
CA VAL A 130 -11.72 -5.28 3.96
C VAL A 130 -11.77 -5.31 2.44
N VAL A 131 -12.18 -6.44 1.87
CA VAL A 131 -12.38 -6.60 0.44
C VAL A 131 -13.82 -6.22 0.12
N ILE A 132 -14.00 -5.31 -0.85
CA ILE A 132 -15.31 -4.82 -1.22
C ILE A 132 -15.92 -5.75 -2.26
N ARG A 133 -17.13 -6.25 -1.97
CA ARG A 133 -17.86 -7.20 -2.83
C ARG A 133 -16.97 -8.36 -3.26
N PRO A 134 -16.50 -9.15 -2.31
CA PRO A 134 -15.60 -10.27 -2.63
C PRO A 134 -16.31 -11.34 -3.44
N HIS A 135 -15.57 -11.91 -4.39
CA HIS A 135 -16.02 -13.04 -5.19
C HIS A 135 -14.79 -13.81 -5.63
N GLY A 136 -14.92 -15.09 -5.89
CA GLY A 136 -13.73 -15.83 -6.24
C GLY A 136 -13.98 -17.32 -6.37
N LYS A 137 -12.88 -18.03 -6.49
CA LYS A 137 -12.88 -19.47 -6.70
C LYS A 137 -12.73 -20.26 -5.40
N GLU A 138 -12.35 -19.62 -4.32
CA GLU A 138 -12.22 -20.32 -3.06
C GLU A 138 -13.60 -20.61 -2.48
N SER A 139 -13.68 -21.67 -1.70
CA SER A 139 -14.91 -22.06 -1.03
C SER A 139 -15.09 -21.23 0.23
N PHE A 140 -16.20 -20.56 0.31
CA PHE A 140 -16.51 -19.80 1.52
C PHE A 140 -17.33 -20.67 2.43
N SER A 141 -17.27 -20.82 2.43
CA SER A 141 -17.75 -21.50 2.81
C SER A 141 -18.41 -22.00 3.09
N GLU A 142 -18.40 -22.16 2.95
CA GLU A 142 -18.81 -22.63 2.96
C GLU A 142 -19.32 -22.68 3.55
N GLU A 143 -19.14 -22.07 3.88
CA GLU A 143 -19.34 -21.99 4.32
C GLU A 143 -20.03 -21.74 4.41
N GLU A 144 -20.16 -21.69 4.39
CA GLU A 144 -20.68 -21.51 4.46
C GLU A 144 -21.03 -21.63 4.80
#